data_baacd3619aab3be349e7697158cdbfcb
#
_entry.id   baacd3619aab3be349e7697158cdbfcb
#
_cell.length_a   1.000
_cell.length_b   1.000
_cell.length_c   1.000
_cell.angle_alpha   90.00
_cell.angle_beta   90.00
_cell.angle_gamma   90.00
#
_symmetry.space_group_name_H-M   'P 1'
#
loop_
_entity.id
_entity.type
_entity.pdbx_description
1 polymer ?
#
loop_
_entity_poly.entity_id
_entity_poly.type
_entity_poly.pdbx_seq_one_letter_code
_entity_poly.pdbx_strand_id
1 'polypeptide(L)'
;MKIKTALLQYPIAWADKETNLRLAEQRIAALAGKADVAVLPEMFATGFCTDHPELAETMDGDIIRRLQAVADQSGVAIVSSFICLPAMGQRLVNRGFMITPRSISLPSKGELEGIQIQDKRHLYAHGGEDLFFQPAQERCIFEYKGVKILLLVCYDLRFPVWARNQSGSDYDIILVVANWPDIRIQYWDALIAARATEN
;
A
#
# COMPACT_ATOMS: atom_id res chain seq x y z
N MET A 1 7.93 14.16 16.66
CA MET A 1 6.63 14.33 15.97
C MET A 1 5.82 13.07 16.19
N LYS A 2 4.48 13.10 16.23
CA LYS A 2 3.65 11.90 16.44
C LYS A 2 2.68 11.79 15.28
N ILE A 3 2.65 10.63 14.61
CA ILE A 3 1.64 10.25 13.60
C ILE A 3 0.71 9.22 14.24
N LYS A 4 -0.60 9.45 14.15
CA LYS A 4 -1.62 8.48 14.54
C LYS A 4 -1.99 7.62 13.34
N THR A 5 -1.66 6.34 13.40
CA THR A 5 -1.95 5.38 12.33
C THR A 5 -3.09 4.45 12.75
N ALA A 6 -4.09 4.30 11.89
CA ALA A 6 -5.16 3.33 12.03
C ALA A 6 -4.92 2.16 11.09
N LEU A 7 -4.81 0.95 11.63
CA LEU A 7 -4.73 -0.29 10.86
C LEU A 7 -6.16 -0.81 10.63
N LEU A 8 -6.60 -0.88 9.38
CA LEU A 8 -7.93 -1.31 9.01
C LEU A 8 -7.88 -2.76 8.52
N GLN A 9 -8.14 -3.69 9.43
CA GLN A 9 -8.26 -5.11 9.13
C GLN A 9 -9.74 -5.51 8.99
N TYR A 10 -10.11 -6.05 7.83
CA TYR A 10 -11.47 -6.47 7.53
C TYR A 10 -11.50 -7.54 6.42
N PRO A 11 -12.56 -8.35 6.33
CA PRO A 11 -12.75 -9.26 5.21
C PRO A 11 -12.87 -8.49 3.89
N ILE A 12 -12.16 -8.97 2.87
CA ILE A 12 -12.23 -8.43 1.51
C ILE A 12 -13.15 -9.35 0.70
N ALA A 13 -14.13 -8.78 0.02
CA ALA A 13 -14.95 -9.52 -0.93
C ALA A 13 -14.11 -9.86 -2.17
N TRP A 14 -13.99 -11.15 -2.48
CA TRP A 14 -13.16 -11.63 -3.58
C TRP A 14 -13.65 -11.10 -4.93
N ALA A 15 -12.76 -10.42 -5.66
CA ALA A 15 -13.00 -9.83 -6.98
C ALA A 15 -14.18 -8.81 -7.03
N ASP A 16 -14.71 -8.38 -5.89
CA ASP A 16 -15.81 -7.40 -5.84
C ASP A 16 -15.29 -6.00 -5.47
N LYS A 17 -14.80 -5.32 -6.49
CA LYS A 17 -14.17 -4.00 -6.37
C LYS A 17 -15.12 -2.95 -5.77
N GLU A 18 -16.37 -2.94 -6.19
CA GLU A 18 -17.32 -1.92 -5.74
C GLU A 18 -17.68 -2.07 -4.26
N THR A 19 -17.91 -3.29 -3.80
CA THR A 19 -18.18 -3.56 -2.38
C THR A 19 -16.98 -3.19 -1.52
N ASN A 20 -15.77 -3.55 -1.95
CA ASN A 20 -14.55 -3.27 -1.20
C ASN A 20 -14.23 -1.77 -1.14
N LEU A 21 -14.41 -1.04 -2.25
CA LEU A 21 -14.22 0.41 -2.29
C LEU A 21 -15.18 1.12 -1.35
N ARG A 22 -16.48 0.82 -1.39
CA ARG A 22 -17.47 1.41 -0.48
C ARG A 22 -17.14 1.16 0.98
N LEU A 23 -16.71 -0.06 1.31
CA LEU A 23 -16.33 -0.39 2.68
C LEU A 23 -15.09 0.41 3.13
N ALA A 24 -14.07 0.52 2.27
CA ALA A 24 -12.88 1.29 2.55
C ALA A 24 -13.22 2.78 2.77
N GLU A 25 -14.01 3.39 1.88
CA GLU A 25 -14.46 4.78 1.99
C GLU A 25 -15.17 5.06 3.32
N GLN A 26 -16.11 4.20 3.70
CA GLN A 26 -16.84 4.34 4.98
C GLN A 26 -15.91 4.28 6.18
N ARG A 27 -14.96 3.32 6.18
CA ARG A 27 -14.02 3.16 7.28
C ARG A 27 -13.03 4.32 7.39
N ILE A 28 -12.54 4.82 6.25
CA ILE A 28 -11.64 5.97 6.21
C ILE A 28 -12.36 7.23 6.67
N ALA A 29 -13.57 7.49 6.18
CA ALA A 29 -14.37 8.65 6.59
C ALA A 29 -14.62 8.68 8.12
N ALA A 30 -14.80 7.52 8.75
CA ALA A 30 -14.98 7.41 10.19
C ALA A 30 -13.72 7.75 11.02
N LEU A 31 -12.56 7.88 10.37
CA LEU A 31 -11.27 8.26 11.00
C LEU A 31 -11.03 9.77 11.00
N ALA A 32 -11.88 10.57 10.39
CA ALA A 32 -11.74 12.03 10.36
C ALA A 32 -11.52 12.60 11.77
N GLY A 33 -10.43 13.35 11.96
CA GLY A 33 -10.03 13.91 13.26
C GLY A 33 -9.49 12.89 14.29
N LYS A 34 -9.46 11.61 13.96
CA LYS A 34 -9.00 10.54 14.88
C LYS A 34 -7.64 9.95 14.51
N ALA A 35 -7.31 9.90 13.22
CA ALA A 35 -6.06 9.38 12.71
C ALA A 35 -5.47 10.29 11.63
N ASP A 36 -4.16 10.21 11.44
CA ASP A 36 -3.43 10.89 10.37
C ASP A 36 -3.30 10.00 9.14
N VAL A 37 -3.17 8.68 9.34
CA VAL A 37 -2.95 7.68 8.30
C VAL A 37 -3.87 6.48 8.51
N ALA A 38 -4.56 6.05 7.46
CA ALA A 38 -5.28 4.78 7.38
C ALA A 38 -4.46 3.79 6.54
N VAL A 39 -4.20 2.60 7.09
CA VAL A 39 -3.53 1.50 6.38
C VAL A 39 -4.55 0.42 6.08
N LEU A 40 -4.78 0.17 4.80
CA LEU A 40 -5.68 -0.86 4.29
C LEU A 40 -4.88 -2.13 3.96
N PRO A 41 -5.53 -3.29 3.76
CA PRO A 41 -4.86 -4.51 3.29
C PRO A 41 -4.21 -4.37 1.91
N GLU A 42 -3.29 -5.26 1.57
CA GLU A 42 -2.79 -5.45 0.20
C GLU A 42 -3.94 -5.78 -0.75
N MET A 43 -3.92 -5.22 -1.97
CA MET A 43 -4.99 -5.42 -2.98
C MET A 43 -6.40 -5.26 -2.38
N PHE A 44 -6.57 -4.23 -1.55
CA PHE A 44 -7.77 -4.01 -0.74
C PHE A 44 -9.07 -3.98 -1.56
N ALA A 45 -8.98 -3.58 -2.83
CA ALA A 45 -10.14 -3.43 -3.72
C ALA A 45 -10.62 -4.76 -4.32
N THR A 46 -9.75 -5.76 -4.43
CA THR A 46 -10.04 -7.00 -5.16
C THR A 46 -9.81 -8.28 -4.37
N GLY A 47 -9.00 -8.20 -3.31
CA GLY A 47 -8.34 -9.37 -2.74
C GLY A 47 -7.13 -9.77 -3.59
N PHE A 48 -6.42 -10.80 -3.18
CA PHE A 48 -5.21 -11.28 -3.87
C PHE A 48 -5.56 -12.07 -5.14
N CYS A 49 -6.26 -11.41 -6.08
CA CYS A 49 -6.74 -11.96 -7.36
C CYS A 49 -5.67 -11.81 -8.44
N THR A 50 -4.58 -12.59 -8.36
CA THR A 50 -3.43 -12.44 -9.28
C THR A 50 -3.70 -12.94 -10.69
N ASP A 51 -4.69 -13.79 -10.88
CA ASP A 51 -5.13 -14.38 -12.14
C ASP A 51 -6.30 -13.64 -12.80
N HIS A 52 -6.62 -12.43 -12.31
CA HIS A 52 -7.69 -11.56 -12.80
C HIS A 52 -7.15 -10.24 -13.36
N PRO A 53 -6.43 -10.25 -14.50
CA PRO A 53 -5.84 -9.02 -15.06
C PRO A 53 -6.87 -7.97 -15.46
N GLU A 54 -8.12 -8.35 -15.70
CA GLU A 54 -9.23 -7.44 -16.01
C GLU A 54 -9.64 -6.53 -14.84
N LEU A 55 -9.22 -6.87 -13.61
CA LEU A 55 -9.46 -6.05 -12.43
C LEU A 55 -8.42 -4.91 -12.26
N ALA A 56 -7.38 -4.93 -13.09
CA ALA A 56 -6.34 -3.91 -13.02
C ALA A 56 -6.86 -2.53 -13.41
N GLU A 57 -6.38 -1.52 -12.75
CA GLU A 57 -6.62 -0.12 -13.10
C GLU A 57 -5.30 0.63 -13.28
N THR A 58 -5.36 1.73 -14.02
CA THR A 58 -4.28 2.71 -14.10
C THR A 58 -4.31 3.67 -12.92
N MET A 59 -3.30 4.54 -12.79
CA MET A 59 -3.23 5.52 -11.71
C MET A 59 -4.31 6.62 -11.78
N ASP A 60 -4.97 6.77 -12.91
CA ASP A 60 -6.12 7.68 -13.12
C ASP A 60 -7.48 6.96 -13.03
N GLY A 61 -7.48 5.69 -12.63
CA GLY A 61 -8.67 4.86 -12.46
C GLY A 61 -9.55 5.21 -11.26
N ASP A 62 -10.62 4.47 -11.12
CA ASP A 62 -11.65 4.67 -10.09
C ASP A 62 -11.09 4.51 -8.67
N ILE A 63 -10.22 3.53 -8.46
CA ILE A 63 -9.62 3.25 -7.15
C ILE A 63 -8.94 4.51 -6.62
N ILE A 64 -8.02 5.05 -7.38
CA ILE A 64 -7.21 6.21 -6.95
C ILE A 64 -8.07 7.46 -6.83
N ARG A 65 -8.97 7.70 -7.78
CA ARG A 65 -9.85 8.87 -7.80
C ARG A 65 -10.78 8.91 -6.58
N ARG A 66 -11.40 7.77 -6.22
CA ARG A 66 -12.29 7.66 -5.06
C ARG A 66 -11.54 7.76 -3.74
N LEU A 67 -10.37 7.12 -3.64
CA LEU A 67 -9.54 7.23 -2.44
C LEU A 67 -9.02 8.66 -2.24
N GLN A 68 -8.64 9.37 -3.32
CA GLN A 68 -8.25 10.77 -3.21
C GLN A 68 -9.42 11.64 -2.69
N ALA A 69 -10.64 11.41 -3.19
CA ALA A 69 -11.81 12.16 -2.74
C ALA A 69 -12.07 11.96 -1.23
N VAL A 70 -12.00 10.71 -0.74
CA VAL A 70 -12.21 10.44 0.70
C VAL A 70 -11.03 10.94 1.55
N ALA A 71 -9.80 10.91 1.05
CA ALA A 71 -8.65 11.50 1.74
C ALA A 71 -8.82 13.01 1.90
N ASP A 72 -9.23 13.71 0.84
CA ASP A 72 -9.48 15.17 0.87
C ASP A 72 -10.60 15.53 1.84
N GLN A 73 -11.68 14.74 1.88
CA GLN A 73 -12.82 14.98 2.78
C GLN A 73 -12.53 14.68 4.24
N SER A 74 -11.81 13.61 4.52
CA SER A 74 -11.53 13.15 5.89
C SER A 74 -10.30 13.80 6.52
N GLY A 75 -9.39 14.34 5.70
CA GLY A 75 -8.07 14.81 6.15
C GLY A 75 -7.11 13.66 6.53
N VAL A 76 -7.40 12.42 6.12
CA VAL A 76 -6.63 11.20 6.45
C VAL A 76 -5.86 10.72 5.24
N ALA A 77 -4.55 10.53 5.38
CA ALA A 77 -3.73 9.88 4.34
C ALA A 77 -4.04 8.38 4.28
N ILE A 78 -3.92 7.79 3.10
CA ILE A 78 -4.31 6.39 2.86
C ILE A 78 -3.13 5.61 2.30
N VAL A 79 -2.83 4.46 2.91
CA VAL A 79 -1.77 3.53 2.47
C VAL A 79 -2.38 2.18 2.16
N SER A 80 -2.08 1.63 0.99
CA SER A 80 -2.52 0.30 0.56
C SER A 80 -1.74 -0.17 -0.68
N SER A 81 -2.25 -1.21 -1.36
CA SER A 81 -1.85 -1.57 -2.72
C SER A 81 -3.05 -2.02 -3.56
N PHE A 82 -2.86 -2.06 -4.88
CA PHE A 82 -3.86 -2.54 -5.84
C PHE A 82 -3.19 -3.14 -7.07
N ILE A 83 -3.97 -3.86 -7.89
CA ILE A 83 -3.54 -4.38 -9.18
C ILE A 83 -3.47 -3.22 -10.17
N CYS A 84 -2.27 -2.81 -10.54
CA CYS A 84 -2.05 -1.65 -11.40
C CYS A 84 -1.50 -2.05 -12.76
N LEU A 85 -2.07 -1.46 -13.83
CA LEU A 85 -1.50 -1.45 -15.16
C LEU A 85 -0.72 -0.14 -15.34
N PRO A 86 0.64 -0.17 -15.30
CA PRO A 86 1.45 1.06 -15.32
C PRO A 86 1.31 1.83 -16.63
N ALA A 87 1.30 1.10 -17.76
CA ALA A 87 1.06 1.62 -19.10
C ALA A 87 0.61 0.50 -20.03
N MET A 88 -0.02 0.89 -21.16
CA MET A 88 -0.43 -0.08 -22.18
C MET A 88 0.76 -0.94 -22.64
N GLY A 89 0.55 -2.26 -22.69
CA GLY A 89 1.57 -3.23 -23.12
C GLY A 89 2.61 -3.60 -22.07
N GLN A 90 2.57 -3.02 -20.89
CA GLN A 90 3.41 -3.42 -19.75
C GLN A 90 2.74 -4.55 -18.95
N ARG A 91 3.55 -5.29 -18.18
CA ARG A 91 3.04 -6.25 -17.20
C ARG A 91 2.42 -5.49 -16.02
N LEU A 92 1.49 -6.15 -15.34
CA LEU A 92 0.88 -5.63 -14.12
C LEU A 92 1.92 -5.44 -13.01
N VAL A 93 1.60 -4.59 -12.07
CA VAL A 93 2.35 -4.43 -10.82
C VAL A 93 1.39 -4.48 -9.62
N ASN A 94 1.84 -5.00 -8.52
CA ASN A 94 1.19 -4.85 -7.23
C ASN A 94 1.66 -3.50 -6.66
N ARG A 95 0.91 -2.44 -6.98
CA ARG A 95 1.31 -1.07 -6.68
C ARG A 95 0.91 -0.66 -5.29
N GLY A 96 1.89 -0.57 -4.41
CA GLY A 96 1.76 0.11 -3.14
C GLY A 96 1.71 1.63 -3.35
N PHE A 97 0.91 2.30 -2.55
CA PHE A 97 0.73 3.75 -2.65
C PHE A 97 0.51 4.40 -1.28
N MET A 98 0.81 5.68 -1.21
CA MET A 98 0.33 6.60 -0.18
C MET A 98 -0.35 7.78 -0.86
N ILE A 99 -1.64 7.94 -0.61
CA ILE A 99 -2.44 9.10 -1.04
C ILE A 99 -2.55 10.04 0.15
N THR A 100 -2.22 11.32 -0.05
CA THR A 100 -2.36 12.35 0.97
C THR A 100 -3.45 13.34 0.61
N PRO A 101 -4.14 13.93 1.62
CA PRO A 101 -5.08 15.03 1.35
C PRO A 101 -4.38 16.18 0.62
N ARG A 102 -4.97 16.71 -0.45
CA ARG A 102 -4.39 17.80 -1.26
C ARG A 102 -4.21 19.11 -0.48
N SER A 103 -4.92 19.27 0.64
CA SER A 103 -4.70 20.39 1.57
C SER A 103 -3.33 20.36 2.26
N ILE A 104 -2.60 19.24 2.15
CA ILE A 104 -1.26 19.07 2.72
C ILE A 104 -0.28 19.04 1.54
N SER A 105 0.42 20.15 1.31
CA SER A 105 1.46 20.22 0.28
C SER A 105 2.61 19.26 0.63
N LEU A 106 2.89 18.31 -0.25
CA LEU A 106 4.08 17.47 -0.20
C LEU A 106 5.07 17.94 -1.28
N PRO A 107 6.38 17.81 -1.06
CA PRO A 107 7.35 17.95 -2.13
C PRO A 107 7.18 16.76 -3.11
N SER A 108 6.30 16.90 -4.09
CA SER A 108 6.10 15.87 -5.12
C SER A 108 7.25 15.95 -6.16
N LYS A 109 7.96 14.84 -6.34
CA LYS A 109 8.86 14.61 -7.48
C LYS A 109 8.16 13.77 -8.55
N GLY A 110 6.95 14.14 -9.01
CA GLY A 110 6.26 13.32 -10.01
C GLY A 110 4.89 13.86 -10.41
N GLU A 111 4.33 13.27 -11.47
CA GLU A 111 3.11 13.72 -12.16
C GLU A 111 1.81 13.60 -11.36
N LEU A 112 1.82 12.95 -10.18
CA LEU A 112 0.64 12.72 -9.35
C LEU A 112 0.78 13.49 -8.03
N GLU A 113 0.26 14.69 -8.01
CA GLU A 113 0.28 15.56 -6.83
C GLU A 113 -0.38 14.86 -5.62
N GLY A 114 0.40 14.69 -4.53
CA GLY A 114 -0.07 14.07 -3.30
C GLY A 114 -0.08 12.54 -3.29
N ILE A 115 0.44 11.86 -4.33
CA ILE A 115 0.52 10.40 -4.39
C ILE A 115 1.97 9.95 -4.49
N GLN A 116 2.38 9.08 -3.57
CA GLN A 116 3.68 8.42 -3.58
C GLN A 116 3.46 6.92 -3.85
N ILE A 117 4.33 6.30 -4.65
CA ILE A 117 4.16 4.91 -5.08
C ILE A 117 5.39 4.06 -4.77
N GLN A 118 5.16 2.78 -4.45
CA GLN A 118 6.17 1.74 -4.28
C GLN A 118 5.60 0.42 -4.77
N ASP A 119 6.04 -0.03 -5.92
CA ASP A 119 5.62 -1.34 -6.41
C ASP A 119 6.28 -2.46 -5.60
N LYS A 120 5.59 -3.59 -5.43
CA LYS A 120 6.09 -4.76 -4.73
C LYS A 120 7.37 -5.29 -5.39
N ARG A 121 8.42 -5.47 -4.60
CA ARG A 121 9.71 -5.96 -5.09
C ARG A 121 9.74 -7.48 -5.22
N HIS A 122 9.20 -8.20 -4.24
CA HIS A 122 9.29 -9.64 -4.19
C HIS A 122 7.91 -10.26 -4.42
N LEU A 123 7.73 -10.80 -5.61
CA LEU A 123 6.47 -11.41 -6.02
C LEU A 123 6.30 -12.77 -5.32
N TYR A 124 5.06 -13.10 -4.96
CA TYR A 124 4.72 -14.35 -4.33
C TYR A 124 4.40 -15.43 -5.39
N ALA A 125 5.45 -16.09 -5.90
CA ALA A 125 5.34 -17.08 -6.97
C ALA A 125 4.41 -18.26 -6.62
N HIS A 126 4.35 -18.69 -5.35
CA HIS A 126 3.41 -19.74 -4.92
C HIS A 126 1.93 -19.34 -5.06
N GLY A 127 1.64 -18.05 -5.20
CA GLY A 127 0.33 -17.51 -5.49
C GLY A 127 0.17 -17.08 -6.95
N GLY A 128 1.09 -17.44 -7.83
CA GLY A 128 1.02 -17.14 -9.26
C GLY A 128 1.28 -15.67 -9.63
N GLU A 129 1.73 -14.84 -8.66
CA GLU A 129 1.92 -13.41 -8.89
C GLU A 129 2.96 -13.13 -9.99
N ASP A 130 4.02 -13.93 -10.07
CA ASP A 130 5.10 -13.81 -11.06
C ASP A 130 4.65 -14.15 -12.51
N LEU A 131 3.52 -14.81 -12.68
CA LEU A 131 2.97 -15.11 -14.00
C LEU A 131 2.47 -13.86 -14.72
N PHE A 132 1.86 -12.93 -13.99
CA PHE A 132 1.20 -11.73 -14.53
C PHE A 132 1.88 -10.41 -14.17
N PHE A 133 2.57 -10.37 -13.03
CA PHE A 133 3.14 -9.14 -12.48
C PHE A 133 4.64 -9.04 -12.76
N GLN A 134 5.15 -7.82 -12.70
CA GLN A 134 6.58 -7.52 -12.70
C GLN A 134 6.99 -6.91 -11.36
N PRO A 135 8.21 -7.20 -10.87
CA PRO A 135 8.72 -6.68 -9.62
C PRO A 135 9.22 -5.24 -9.77
N ALA A 136 9.18 -4.47 -8.69
CA ALA A 136 9.87 -3.17 -8.59
C ALA A 136 11.39 -3.32 -8.81
N GLN A 137 12.02 -2.28 -9.33
CA GLN A 137 13.48 -2.19 -9.48
C GLN A 137 14.10 -1.34 -8.37
N GLU A 138 13.40 -0.32 -7.91
CA GLU A 138 13.88 0.66 -6.95
C GLU A 138 13.00 0.70 -5.70
N ARG A 139 13.61 1.14 -4.60
CA ARG A 139 12.94 1.35 -3.32
C ARG A 139 12.68 2.84 -3.15
N CYS A 140 11.41 3.19 -2.84
CA CYS A 140 11.00 4.54 -2.52
C CYS A 140 10.79 4.70 -1.00
N ILE A 141 11.20 5.83 -0.47
CA ILE A 141 10.85 6.25 0.90
C ILE A 141 9.80 7.34 0.78
N PHE A 142 8.65 7.09 1.38
CA PHE A 142 7.57 8.09 1.44
C PHE A 142 7.86 9.12 2.52
N GLU A 143 7.35 10.30 2.34
CA GLU A 143 7.42 11.34 3.36
C GLU A 143 6.03 11.91 3.64
N TYR A 144 5.64 11.97 4.92
CA TYR A 144 4.38 12.54 5.33
C TYR A 144 4.51 13.22 6.70
N LYS A 145 4.15 14.51 6.78
CA LYS A 145 4.27 15.33 8.01
C LYS A 145 5.66 15.25 8.66
N GLY A 146 6.73 15.21 7.84
CA GLY A 146 8.12 15.13 8.29
C GLY A 146 8.53 13.78 8.87
N VAL A 147 7.76 12.72 8.60
CA VAL A 147 8.10 11.33 8.93
C VAL A 147 8.38 10.57 7.66
N LYS A 148 9.51 9.86 7.63
CA LYS A 148 9.94 9.03 6.52
C LYS A 148 9.40 7.61 6.70
N ILE A 149 8.77 7.06 5.68
CA ILE A 149 8.03 5.81 5.74
C ILE A 149 8.53 4.87 4.65
N LEU A 150 8.94 3.67 5.03
CA LEU A 150 9.13 2.57 4.10
C LEU A 150 7.83 1.78 3.99
N LEU A 151 7.28 1.66 2.78
CA LEU A 151 6.17 0.76 2.51
C LEU A 151 6.70 -0.59 2.00
N LEU A 152 6.32 -1.66 2.69
CA LEU A 152 6.51 -3.04 2.24
C LEU A 152 5.15 -3.63 1.83
N VAL A 153 5.15 -4.39 0.72
CA VAL A 153 3.95 -5.08 0.27
C VAL A 153 4.09 -6.58 0.54
N CYS A 154 3.42 -7.03 1.58
CA CYS A 154 3.20 -8.43 1.95
C CYS A 154 4.49 -9.28 1.95
N TYR A 155 4.75 -10.00 0.86
CA TYR A 155 5.90 -10.92 0.74
C TYR A 155 7.25 -10.21 0.87
N ASP A 156 7.34 -8.89 0.62
CA ASP A 156 8.55 -8.09 0.86
C ASP A 156 9.05 -8.20 2.31
N LEU A 157 8.13 -8.43 3.26
CA LEU A 157 8.44 -8.62 4.67
C LEU A 157 9.47 -9.74 4.93
N ARG A 158 9.57 -10.73 4.03
CA ARG A 158 10.51 -11.84 4.15
C ARG A 158 11.95 -11.49 3.79
N PHE A 159 12.19 -10.31 3.21
CA PHE A 159 13.49 -9.95 2.63
C PHE A 159 14.16 -8.81 3.44
N PRO A 160 14.99 -9.16 4.44
CA PRO A 160 15.58 -8.17 5.33
C PRO A 160 16.48 -7.16 4.60
N VAL A 161 17.20 -7.59 3.55
CA VAL A 161 18.07 -6.69 2.79
C VAL A 161 17.28 -5.56 2.12
N TRP A 162 16.07 -5.85 1.64
CA TRP A 162 15.18 -4.86 1.05
C TRP A 162 14.61 -3.89 2.09
N ALA A 163 14.34 -4.39 3.29
CA ALA A 163 13.77 -3.61 4.38
C ALA A 163 14.82 -2.82 5.18
N ARG A 164 16.12 -3.14 5.01
CA ARG A 164 17.17 -2.58 5.87
C ARG A 164 17.26 -1.06 5.77
N ASN A 165 17.33 -0.42 6.93
CA ASN A 165 17.62 1.00 7.04
C ASN A 165 19.05 1.28 6.54
N GLN A 166 19.22 2.27 5.68
CA GLN A 166 20.50 2.55 5.00
C GLN A 166 20.77 4.04 4.99
N SER A 167 22.02 4.42 5.18
CA SER A 167 22.44 5.82 5.04
C SER A 167 22.08 6.36 3.65
N GLY A 168 21.40 7.51 3.62
CA GLY A 168 20.93 8.15 2.39
C GLY A 168 19.53 7.69 1.91
N SER A 169 19.00 6.59 2.46
CA SER A 169 17.62 6.15 2.26
C SER A 169 17.00 5.64 3.56
N ASP A 170 17.28 6.35 4.65
CA ASP A 170 16.78 6.10 5.99
C ASP A 170 15.28 6.43 6.10
N TYR A 171 14.62 5.72 7.01
CA TYR A 171 13.21 5.91 7.33
C TYR A 171 12.98 5.79 8.84
N ASP A 172 11.84 6.31 9.30
CA ASP A 172 11.45 6.30 10.71
C ASP A 172 10.48 5.16 11.03
N ILE A 173 9.66 4.76 10.05
CA ILE A 173 8.62 3.73 10.20
C ILE A 173 8.61 2.78 9.02
N ILE A 174 8.29 1.51 9.29
CA ILE A 174 7.88 0.54 8.27
C ILE A 174 6.37 0.37 8.35
N LEU A 175 5.66 0.57 7.24
CA LEU A 175 4.28 0.15 7.07
C LEU A 175 4.26 -1.09 6.18
N VAL A 176 3.48 -2.09 6.58
CA VAL A 176 3.33 -3.33 5.81
C VAL A 176 1.86 -3.53 5.47
N VAL A 177 1.53 -3.48 4.19
CA VAL A 177 0.21 -3.86 3.69
C VAL A 177 0.24 -5.32 3.25
N ALA A 178 -0.74 -6.12 3.64
CA ALA A 178 -0.71 -7.55 3.37
C ALA A 178 -2.09 -8.17 3.23
N ASN A 179 -2.14 -9.22 2.43
CA ASN A 179 -3.17 -10.23 2.39
C ASN A 179 -2.51 -11.57 2.75
N TRP A 180 -2.28 -11.77 4.05
CA TRP A 180 -1.46 -12.86 4.55
C TRP A 180 -2.33 -14.03 4.99
N PRO A 181 -2.07 -15.27 4.49
CA PRO A 181 -2.87 -16.43 4.87
C PRO A 181 -2.78 -16.74 6.38
N ASP A 182 -3.93 -16.97 7.01
CA ASP A 182 -4.06 -17.22 8.44
C ASP A 182 -3.21 -18.42 8.90
N ILE A 183 -3.16 -19.48 8.09
CA ILE A 183 -2.32 -20.67 8.33
C ILE A 183 -0.81 -20.34 8.45
N ARG A 184 -0.39 -19.16 8.06
CA ARG A 184 0.99 -18.67 8.10
C ARG A 184 1.19 -17.50 9.06
N ILE A 185 0.24 -17.23 9.95
CA ILE A 185 0.27 -16.07 10.85
C ILE A 185 1.51 -16.08 11.76
N GLN A 186 1.95 -17.25 12.22
CA GLN A 186 3.16 -17.38 13.05
C GLN A 186 4.43 -16.83 12.37
N TYR A 187 4.51 -16.92 11.04
CA TYR A 187 5.64 -16.33 10.30
C TYR A 187 5.51 -14.82 10.20
N TRP A 188 4.29 -14.32 10.05
CA TRP A 188 4.00 -12.89 10.08
C TRP A 188 4.46 -12.26 11.39
N ASP A 189 4.05 -12.80 12.52
CA ASP A 189 4.40 -12.29 13.85
C ASP A 189 5.91 -12.25 14.07
N ALA A 190 6.60 -13.33 13.73
CA ALA A 190 8.05 -13.42 13.84
C ALA A 190 8.76 -12.39 12.93
N LEU A 191 8.29 -12.23 11.70
CA LEU A 191 8.92 -11.33 10.72
C LEU A 191 8.68 -9.85 11.04
N ILE A 192 7.50 -9.47 11.49
CA ILE A 192 7.20 -8.10 11.92
C ILE A 192 8.11 -7.69 13.08
N ALA A 193 8.23 -8.57 14.10
CA ALA A 193 9.10 -8.33 15.23
C ALA A 193 10.58 -8.22 14.80
N ALA A 194 11.04 -9.10 13.90
CA ALA A 194 12.39 -9.06 13.38
C ALA A 194 12.67 -7.75 12.64
N ARG A 195 11.77 -7.30 11.74
CA ARG A 195 11.96 -6.04 10.99
C ARG A 195 12.04 -4.83 11.90
N ALA A 196 11.25 -4.79 12.96
CA ALA A 196 11.31 -3.71 13.95
C ALA A 196 12.61 -3.75 14.78
N THR A 197 13.15 -4.95 15.06
CA THR A 197 14.35 -5.11 15.90
C THR A 197 15.65 -4.79 15.16
N GLU A 198 15.71 -5.09 13.87
CA GLU A 198 16.93 -4.95 13.07
C GLU A 198 17.12 -3.58 12.39
N ASN A 199 16.11 -2.70 12.48
CA ASN A 199 16.06 -1.38 11.86
C ASN A 199 15.79 -0.26 12.87
#